data_c0d372ebd9e41da4e906f8339eaaa4de
#
_entry.id   c0d372ebd9e41da4e906f8339eaaa4de
#
_cell.length_a   1.000
_cell.length_b   1.000
_cell.length_c   1.000
_cell.angle_alpha   90.00
_cell.angle_beta   90.00
_cell.angle_gamma   90.00
#
_symmetry.space_group_name_H-M   'P 1'
#
loop_
_entity.id
_entity.type
_entity.pdbx_description
1 polymer ?
#
loop_
_entity_poly.entity_id
_entity_poly.type
_entity_poly.pdbx_seq_one_letter_code
_entity_poly.pdbx_strand_id
1 'polypeptide(L)'
;MSGSSIIWPVVSDHRHTFRLRGIRALRLLPAMALLLSAAVSSAVEEPSKPFLEKNSFYLSSAGFRIQFANDPAGQKALRALPAHRFVTNGAGDAMRYLYAEPQHCVCIFVGTQQAYDRYRDLLSQPLKPTDNVPADYKTQSSILLSNQPLRQSTRGDPTTLSDYLSILR
;
A
#
# COMPACT_ATOMS: atom_id res chain seq x y z
N MET A 1 -55.64 6.58 14.34
CA MET A 1 -56.50 7.10 13.29
C MET A 1 -55.64 7.29 12.07
N SER A 2 -56.15 6.80 10.94
CA SER A 2 -55.63 6.85 9.56
C SER A 2 -54.46 5.95 9.22
N GLY A 3 -54.82 4.75 8.74
CA GLY A 3 -54.00 3.87 7.97
C GLY A 3 -53.88 4.34 6.50
N SER A 4 -52.78 4.05 5.89
CA SER A 4 -52.60 4.12 4.43
C SER A 4 -52.04 2.80 3.96
N SER A 5 -52.95 2.01 3.35
CA SER A 5 -52.65 0.78 2.63
C SER A 5 -52.07 1.14 1.27
N ILE A 6 -50.85 0.66 0.97
CA ILE A 6 -50.27 0.76 -0.36
C ILE A 6 -50.52 -0.56 -1.08
N ILE A 7 -51.34 -0.45 -2.14
CA ILE A 7 -51.74 -1.53 -3.05
C ILE A 7 -50.62 -1.70 -4.11
N TRP A 8 -50.10 -2.92 -4.27
CA TRP A 8 -49.16 -3.30 -5.36
C TRP A 8 -49.95 -3.71 -6.60
N PRO A 9 -49.60 -3.25 -7.81
CA PRO A 9 -50.22 -3.76 -9.03
C PRO A 9 -49.55 -5.08 -9.44
N VAL A 10 -50.41 -6.04 -9.74
CA VAL A 10 -50.13 -7.32 -10.39
C VAL A 10 -49.70 -7.04 -11.83
N VAL A 11 -48.49 -7.44 -12.23
CA VAL A 11 -48.01 -7.40 -13.61
C VAL A 11 -48.22 -8.76 -14.24
N SER A 12 -48.97 -8.74 -15.34
CA SER A 12 -49.42 -9.87 -16.13
C SER A 12 -48.28 -10.58 -16.87
N ASP A 13 -48.36 -11.90 -16.80
CA ASP A 13 -47.61 -12.89 -17.55
C ASP A 13 -47.91 -12.80 -19.06
N HIS A 14 -46.94 -12.44 -19.88
CA HIS A 14 -47.01 -12.57 -21.33
C HIS A 14 -46.08 -13.68 -21.82
N ARG A 15 -46.65 -14.88 -21.90
CA ARG A 15 -46.04 -16.03 -22.59
C ARG A 15 -46.02 -15.76 -24.10
N HIS A 16 -44.90 -15.40 -24.64
CA HIS A 16 -44.66 -15.46 -26.10
C HIS A 16 -43.98 -16.79 -26.44
N THR A 17 -44.83 -17.70 -26.97
CA THR A 17 -44.38 -18.92 -27.63
C THR A 17 -43.77 -18.58 -29.00
N PHE A 18 -42.45 -18.56 -29.12
CA PHE A 18 -41.78 -18.49 -30.40
C PHE A 18 -41.59 -19.89 -30.96
N ARG A 19 -42.37 -20.18 -32.06
CA ARG A 19 -42.21 -21.38 -32.88
C ARG A 19 -40.91 -21.31 -33.66
N LEU A 20 -40.01 -22.25 -33.37
CA LEU A 20 -38.83 -22.52 -34.16
C LEU A 20 -39.22 -23.13 -35.51
N ARG A 21 -39.03 -22.39 -36.57
CA ARG A 21 -38.95 -22.94 -37.94
C ARG A 21 -37.48 -22.92 -38.37
N GLY A 22 -37.02 -24.11 -38.75
CA GLY A 22 -35.63 -24.43 -39.05
C GLY A 22 -35.03 -23.58 -40.18
N ILE A 23 -33.79 -23.20 -39.98
CA ILE A 23 -32.88 -22.78 -41.03
C ILE A 23 -31.60 -23.60 -40.88
N ARG A 24 -31.29 -24.28 -42.01
CA ARG A 24 -30.16 -25.18 -42.22
C ARG A 24 -28.83 -24.45 -42.02
N ALA A 25 -27.96 -25.12 -41.37
CA ALA A 25 -26.49 -25.11 -41.39
C ALA A 25 -25.84 -24.03 -42.28
N LEU A 26 -25.17 -23.09 -41.59
CA LEU A 26 -23.95 -22.48 -42.14
C LEU A 26 -22.91 -22.46 -41.00
N ARG A 27 -21.90 -23.33 -41.18
CA ARG A 27 -20.73 -23.42 -40.31
C ARG A 27 -19.93 -22.14 -40.47
N LEU A 28 -20.09 -21.20 -39.59
CA LEU A 28 -19.15 -20.07 -39.39
C LEU A 28 -18.42 -20.30 -38.08
N LEU A 29 -17.15 -20.64 -38.21
CA LEU A 29 -16.18 -20.69 -37.13
C LEU A 29 -16.16 -19.35 -36.39
N PRO A 30 -16.40 -19.31 -35.07
CA PRO A 30 -16.08 -18.10 -34.33
C PRO A 30 -14.55 -18.06 -34.20
N ALA A 31 -13.92 -17.12 -34.89
CA ALA A 31 -12.57 -16.69 -34.63
C ALA A 31 -12.54 -16.18 -33.18
N MET A 32 -12.05 -16.98 -32.30
CA MET A 32 -11.81 -16.68 -30.89
C MET A 32 -10.65 -15.68 -30.85
N ALA A 33 -10.97 -14.39 -30.90
CA ALA A 33 -10.04 -13.33 -30.65
C ALA A 33 -9.70 -13.38 -29.14
N LEU A 34 -8.63 -14.10 -28.83
CA LEU A 34 -7.94 -14.01 -27.54
C LEU A 34 -7.40 -12.59 -27.41
N LEU A 35 -8.18 -11.71 -26.80
CA LEU A 35 -7.69 -10.44 -26.25
C LEU A 35 -6.76 -10.80 -25.09
N LEU A 36 -5.45 -10.94 -25.38
CA LEU A 36 -4.42 -10.88 -24.38
C LEU A 36 -4.46 -9.47 -23.78
N SER A 37 -5.21 -9.30 -22.72
CA SER A 37 -5.09 -8.15 -21.84
C SER A 37 -3.74 -8.27 -21.15
N ALA A 38 -2.70 -7.69 -21.73
CA ALA A 38 -1.44 -7.46 -21.07
C ALA A 38 -1.72 -6.51 -19.89
N ALA A 39 -1.90 -7.07 -18.70
CA ALA A 39 -1.86 -6.31 -17.47
C ALA A 39 -0.45 -5.70 -17.38
N VAL A 40 -0.31 -4.43 -17.74
CA VAL A 40 0.90 -3.65 -17.48
C VAL A 40 0.95 -3.48 -15.96
N SER A 41 1.57 -4.46 -15.29
CA SER A 41 1.97 -4.30 -13.89
C SER A 41 3.04 -3.21 -13.93
N SER A 42 2.70 -1.99 -13.53
CA SER A 42 3.68 -0.95 -13.23
C SER A 42 4.49 -1.46 -12.04
N ALA A 43 5.59 -2.15 -12.32
CA ALA A 43 6.58 -2.49 -11.31
C ALA A 43 7.09 -1.15 -10.76
N VAL A 44 6.76 -0.84 -9.52
CA VAL A 44 7.36 0.29 -8.81
C VAL A 44 8.85 -0.06 -8.72
N GLU A 45 9.67 0.76 -9.36
CA GLU A 45 11.12 0.58 -9.36
C GLU A 45 11.65 0.56 -7.91
N GLU A 46 12.42 -0.46 -7.61
CA GLU A 46 12.97 -0.65 -6.27
C GLU A 46 13.98 0.47 -5.96
N PRO A 47 13.95 1.05 -4.73
CA PRO A 47 14.83 2.15 -4.39
C PRO A 47 16.30 1.75 -4.49
N SER A 48 17.14 2.61 -5.07
CA SER A 48 18.58 2.39 -5.14
C SER A 48 19.24 2.44 -3.75
N LYS A 49 20.38 1.75 -3.61
CA LYS A 49 21.15 1.80 -2.34
C LYS A 49 21.51 3.23 -1.93
N PRO A 50 22.00 4.11 -2.84
CA PRO A 50 22.26 5.51 -2.48
C PRO A 50 21.03 6.26 -2.00
N PHE A 51 19.84 5.96 -2.58
CA PHE A 51 18.60 6.54 -2.08
C PHE A 51 18.28 6.04 -0.67
N LEU A 52 18.40 4.74 -0.39
CA LEU A 52 18.13 4.16 0.92
C LEU A 52 19.04 4.73 2.01
N GLU A 53 20.32 4.93 1.72
CA GLU A 53 21.28 5.58 2.62
C GLU A 53 20.85 7.01 2.95
N LYS A 54 20.52 7.81 1.95
CA LYS A 54 20.04 9.19 2.14
C LYS A 54 18.71 9.23 2.86
N ASN A 55 17.79 8.34 2.52
CA ASN A 55 16.49 8.23 3.16
C ASN A 55 16.60 7.87 4.65
N SER A 56 17.50 6.95 5.00
CA SER A 56 17.81 6.59 6.39
C SER A 56 18.30 7.81 7.20
N PHE A 57 19.13 8.64 6.58
CA PHE A 57 19.57 9.91 7.20
C PHE A 57 18.39 10.86 7.42
N TYR A 58 17.50 11.04 6.45
CA TYR A 58 16.33 11.90 6.60
C TYR A 58 15.36 11.39 7.66
N LEU A 59 15.10 10.09 7.69
CA LEU A 59 14.26 9.47 8.72
C LEU A 59 14.83 9.72 10.12
N SER A 60 16.12 9.50 10.30
CA SER A 60 16.80 9.73 11.59
C SER A 60 16.78 11.21 11.97
N SER A 61 17.04 12.12 11.02
CA SER A 61 17.00 13.58 11.24
C SER A 61 15.60 14.08 11.60
N ALA A 62 14.56 13.45 11.07
CA ALA A 62 13.17 13.74 11.39
C ALA A 62 12.76 13.25 12.79
N GLY A 63 13.56 12.39 13.43
CA GLY A 63 13.30 11.87 14.75
C GLY A 63 12.77 10.44 14.81
N PHE A 64 12.91 9.69 13.71
CA PHE A 64 12.67 8.25 13.75
C PHE A 64 13.80 7.53 14.48
N ARG A 65 13.45 6.54 15.27
CA ARG A 65 14.40 5.62 15.91
C ARG A 65 14.59 4.39 15.05
N ILE A 66 15.81 3.87 14.99
CA ILE A 66 16.15 2.67 14.24
C ILE A 66 16.06 1.47 15.15
N GLN A 67 15.33 0.44 14.71
CA GLN A 67 15.28 -0.88 15.31
C GLN A 67 15.90 -1.88 14.33
N PHE A 68 17.08 -2.36 14.64
CA PHE A 68 17.75 -3.38 13.82
C PHE A 68 17.10 -4.76 14.02
N ALA A 69 16.84 -5.45 12.93
CA ALA A 69 16.25 -6.79 12.93
C ALA A 69 17.35 -7.89 12.93
N ASN A 70 18.21 -7.89 13.96
CA ASN A 70 19.37 -8.77 14.05
C ASN A 70 19.04 -10.17 14.58
N ASP A 71 17.86 -10.35 15.16
CA ASP A 71 17.39 -11.61 15.74
C ASP A 71 16.18 -12.17 14.95
N PRO A 72 15.80 -13.45 15.17
CA PRO A 72 14.67 -14.06 14.46
C PRO A 72 13.34 -13.35 14.66
N ALA A 73 13.09 -12.77 15.84
CA ALA A 73 11.85 -12.04 16.14
C ALA A 73 11.81 -10.72 15.35
N GLY A 74 12.91 -9.98 15.32
CA GLY A 74 13.06 -8.76 14.54
C GLY A 74 12.92 -9.00 13.04
N GLN A 75 13.53 -10.08 12.52
CA GLN A 75 13.38 -10.45 11.12
C GLN A 75 11.93 -10.86 10.78
N LYS A 76 11.23 -11.54 11.69
CA LYS A 76 9.81 -11.84 11.54
C LYS A 76 8.98 -10.56 11.50
N ALA A 77 9.24 -9.63 12.42
CA ALA A 77 8.59 -8.32 12.48
C ALA A 77 8.85 -7.48 11.20
N LEU A 78 10.09 -7.46 10.73
CA LEU A 78 10.47 -6.77 9.49
C LEU A 78 9.74 -7.33 8.27
N ARG A 79 9.65 -8.64 8.14
CA ARG A 79 8.92 -9.30 7.04
C ARG A 79 7.40 -9.15 7.11
N ALA A 80 6.85 -8.82 8.26
CA ALA A 80 5.42 -8.54 8.42
C ALA A 80 5.01 -7.16 7.89
N LEU A 81 5.98 -6.31 7.58
CA LEU A 81 5.77 -4.97 7.05
C LEU A 81 6.06 -4.91 5.54
N PRO A 82 5.34 -4.11 4.77
CA PRO A 82 5.68 -3.85 3.37
C PRO A 82 7.01 -3.08 3.31
N ALA A 83 7.93 -3.55 2.48
CA ALA A 83 9.20 -2.88 2.27
C ALA A 83 9.02 -1.47 1.69
N HIS A 84 9.84 -0.53 2.13
CA HIS A 84 9.93 0.84 1.60
C HIS A 84 8.61 1.65 1.59
N ARG A 85 7.71 1.33 2.52
CA ARG A 85 6.43 2.04 2.68
C ARG A 85 6.14 2.34 4.15
N PHE A 86 5.45 3.45 4.39
CA PHE A 86 4.97 3.74 5.74
C PHE A 86 3.73 2.93 6.08
N VAL A 87 3.72 2.44 7.32
CA VAL A 87 2.60 1.76 7.95
C VAL A 87 2.32 2.41 9.28
N THR A 88 1.06 2.55 9.66
CA THR A 88 0.68 3.01 11.00
C THR A 88 0.35 1.82 11.89
N ASN A 89 0.85 1.85 13.12
CA ASN A 89 0.56 0.89 14.17
C ASN A 89 0.08 1.61 15.44
N GLY A 90 -0.93 1.08 16.10
CA GLY A 90 -1.55 1.71 17.27
C GLY A 90 -2.65 2.71 16.92
N ALA A 91 -3.11 3.46 17.92
CA ALA A 91 -4.15 4.46 17.80
C ALA A 91 -3.93 5.64 18.76
N GLY A 92 -4.50 6.80 18.46
CA GLY A 92 -4.36 8.01 19.27
C GLY A 92 -2.90 8.37 19.52
N ASP A 93 -2.55 8.74 20.74
CA ASP A 93 -1.18 9.14 21.12
C ASP A 93 -0.17 7.99 21.07
N ALA A 94 -0.65 6.73 21.10
CA ALA A 94 0.17 5.55 20.96
C ALA A 94 0.46 5.20 19.49
N MET A 95 -0.12 5.91 18.52
CA MET A 95 0.12 5.64 17.11
C MET A 95 1.58 5.87 16.74
N ARG A 96 2.15 4.93 16.00
CA ARG A 96 3.52 5.00 15.49
C ARG A 96 3.52 4.80 13.97
N TYR A 97 4.45 5.48 13.33
CA TYR A 97 4.75 5.35 11.91
C TYR A 97 5.96 4.46 11.76
N LEU A 98 5.80 3.39 11.00
CA LEU A 98 6.82 2.38 10.76
C LEU A 98 7.25 2.44 9.31
N TYR A 99 8.55 2.36 9.06
CA TYR A 99 9.12 2.22 7.73
C TYR A 99 10.10 1.06 7.74
N ALA A 100 9.80 0.01 7.00
CA ALA A 100 10.63 -1.18 6.92
C ALA A 100 11.68 -1.02 5.80
N GLU A 101 12.95 -1.22 6.15
CA GLU A 101 14.05 -1.22 5.21
C GLU A 101 14.83 -2.55 5.32
N PRO A 102 14.45 -3.53 4.49
CA PRO A 102 15.01 -4.88 4.56
C PRO A 102 16.34 -5.06 3.80
N GLN A 103 16.73 -4.12 2.94
CA GLN A 103 17.84 -4.31 1.99
C GLN A 103 19.15 -3.70 2.45
N HIS A 104 19.12 -2.46 2.95
CA HIS A 104 20.32 -1.72 3.32
C HIS A 104 20.67 -1.89 4.80
N CYS A 105 19.75 -1.51 5.72
CA CYS A 105 20.03 -1.60 7.15
C CYS A 105 19.44 -2.85 7.83
N VAL A 106 18.55 -3.56 7.16
CA VAL A 106 17.78 -4.68 7.75
C VAL A 106 17.12 -4.22 9.04
N CYS A 107 16.34 -3.16 8.95
CA CYS A 107 15.84 -2.44 10.11
C CYS A 107 14.41 -1.90 9.92
N ILE A 108 13.81 -1.47 11.01
CA ILE A 108 12.54 -0.77 11.04
C ILE A 108 12.78 0.61 11.65
N PHE A 109 12.39 1.66 10.95
CA PHE A 109 12.33 3.00 11.50
C PHE A 109 10.99 3.21 12.19
N VAL A 110 11.01 3.68 13.43
CA VAL A 110 9.82 3.88 14.26
C VAL A 110 9.74 5.36 14.67
N GLY A 111 8.67 6.03 14.28
CA GLY A 111 8.48 7.46 14.54
C GLY A 111 7.09 7.77 15.08
N THR A 112 6.96 8.95 15.68
CA THR A 112 5.69 9.56 16.05
C THR A 112 5.05 10.26 14.83
N GLN A 113 3.81 10.74 14.97
CA GLN A 113 3.19 11.63 13.98
C GLN A 113 4.10 12.83 13.68
N GLN A 114 4.64 13.47 14.71
CA GLN A 114 5.51 14.63 14.54
C GLN A 114 6.80 14.29 13.75
N ALA A 115 7.37 13.12 13.98
CA ALA A 115 8.53 12.66 13.20
C ALA A 115 8.15 12.45 11.73
N TYR A 116 6.97 11.86 11.47
CA TYR A 116 6.46 11.66 10.12
C TYR A 116 6.21 12.99 9.39
N ASP A 117 5.63 13.97 10.05
CA ASP A 117 5.38 15.29 9.46
C ASP A 117 6.69 15.98 9.11
N ARG A 118 7.67 15.99 10.03
CA ARG A 118 9.03 16.53 9.77
C ARG A 118 9.73 15.84 8.60
N TYR A 119 9.57 14.53 8.50
CA TYR A 119 10.13 13.78 7.39
C TYR A 119 9.53 14.21 6.05
N ARG A 120 8.22 14.38 5.99
CA ARG A 120 7.55 14.88 4.80
C ARG A 120 8.00 16.29 4.42
N ASP A 121 8.16 17.14 5.42
CA ASP A 121 8.69 18.49 5.22
C ASP A 121 10.10 18.47 4.63
N LEU A 122 10.99 17.60 5.12
CA LEU A 122 12.33 17.42 4.58
C LEU A 122 12.31 16.99 3.11
N LEU A 123 11.45 16.01 2.76
CA LEU A 123 11.34 15.52 1.38
C LEU A 123 10.72 16.53 0.42
N SER A 124 9.88 17.45 0.92
CA SER A 124 9.19 18.44 0.09
C SER A 124 10.04 19.68 -0.20
N GLN A 125 11.20 19.82 0.47
CA GLN A 125 12.09 20.95 0.24
C GLN A 125 12.66 20.95 -1.17
N PRO A 126 12.73 22.12 -1.83
CA PRO A 126 13.35 22.22 -3.13
C PRO A 126 14.83 21.81 -3.08
N LEU A 127 15.24 20.95 -4.00
CA LEU A 127 16.64 20.59 -4.15
C LEU A 127 17.47 21.79 -4.61
N LYS A 128 18.59 22.02 -3.96
CA LYS A 128 19.57 23.01 -4.39
C LYS A 128 20.52 22.42 -5.43
N PRO A 129 21.11 23.23 -6.32
CA PRO A 129 22.06 22.72 -7.33
C PRO A 129 23.28 22.02 -6.73
N THR A 130 23.62 22.34 -5.47
CA THR A 130 24.73 21.75 -4.71
C THR A 130 24.36 20.44 -4.02
N ASP A 131 23.10 20.06 -4.01
CA ASP A 131 22.66 18.86 -3.32
C ASP A 131 23.06 17.61 -4.10
N ASN A 132 23.93 16.79 -3.49
CA ASN A 132 24.27 15.49 -4.03
C ASN A 132 23.14 14.50 -3.71
N VAL A 133 22.25 14.28 -4.67
CA VAL A 133 21.12 13.36 -4.53
C VAL A 133 21.23 12.20 -5.52
N PRO A 134 20.77 10.99 -5.16
CA PRO A 134 20.70 9.84 -6.07
C PRO A 134 19.83 10.12 -7.30
N ALA A 135 20.11 9.43 -8.40
CA ALA A 135 19.40 9.62 -9.67
C ALA A 135 17.87 9.37 -9.52
N ASP A 136 17.50 8.40 -8.70
CA ASP A 136 16.10 8.02 -8.41
C ASP A 136 15.43 8.86 -7.30
N TYR A 137 16.14 9.85 -6.73
CA TYR A 137 15.64 10.62 -5.58
C TYR A 137 14.27 11.26 -5.83
N LYS A 138 14.08 11.89 -6.98
CA LYS A 138 12.81 12.56 -7.31
C LYS A 138 11.66 11.57 -7.41
N THR A 139 11.89 10.43 -8.04
CA THR A 139 10.88 9.37 -8.19
C THR A 139 10.52 8.78 -6.84
N GLN A 140 11.51 8.37 -6.06
CA GLN A 140 11.29 7.72 -4.77
C GLN A 140 10.68 8.67 -3.73
N SER A 141 11.15 9.92 -3.64
CA SER A 141 10.57 10.93 -2.75
C SER A 141 9.12 11.27 -3.14
N SER A 142 8.81 11.37 -4.42
CA SER A 142 7.44 11.56 -4.91
C SER A 142 6.52 10.40 -4.50
N ILE A 143 6.99 9.15 -4.61
CA ILE A 143 6.25 7.97 -4.17
C ILE A 143 5.98 8.04 -2.66
N LEU A 144 6.98 8.38 -1.85
CA LEU A 144 6.83 8.47 -0.39
C LEU A 144 5.91 9.62 0.04
N LEU A 145 5.91 10.74 -0.68
CA LEU A 145 5.03 11.89 -0.41
C LEU A 145 3.58 11.64 -0.85
N SER A 146 3.37 10.96 -1.98
CA SER A 146 2.03 10.71 -2.53
C SER A 146 1.31 9.55 -1.85
N ASN A 147 2.05 8.56 -1.34
CA ASN A 147 1.46 7.40 -0.70
C ASN A 147 1.03 7.72 0.74
N GLN A 148 -0.25 7.47 1.03
CA GLN A 148 -0.70 7.49 2.42
C GLN A 148 -0.15 6.27 3.17
N PRO A 149 0.18 6.42 4.47
CA PRO A 149 0.57 5.30 5.32
C PRO A 149 -0.51 4.24 5.36
N LEU A 150 -0.11 3.00 5.16
CA LEU A 150 -1.02 1.87 5.26
C LEU A 150 -1.35 1.62 6.74
N ARG A 151 -2.61 1.35 7.05
CA ARG A 151 -2.94 0.78 8.35
C ARG A 151 -2.42 -0.65 8.40
N GLN A 152 -1.72 -1.00 9.47
CA GLN A 152 -1.32 -2.37 9.68
C GLN A 152 -2.58 -3.23 9.76
N SER A 153 -2.73 -4.13 8.78
CA SER A 153 -3.78 -5.15 8.84
C SER A 153 -3.38 -6.18 9.90
N THR A 154 -4.32 -6.56 10.74
CA THR A 154 -4.18 -7.61 11.77
C THR A 154 -3.87 -9.00 11.21
N ARG A 155 -3.53 -9.10 9.94
CA ARG A 155 -3.20 -10.36 9.24
C ARG A 155 -1.82 -10.92 9.63
N GLY A 156 -0.92 -10.10 10.21
CA GLY A 156 0.29 -10.55 10.88
C GLY A 156 0.02 -10.67 12.38
N ASP A 157 0.78 -11.48 13.08
CA ASP A 157 0.69 -11.58 14.54
C ASP A 157 0.98 -10.20 15.16
N PRO A 158 -0.05 -9.44 15.59
CA PRO A 158 0.14 -8.08 16.09
C PRO A 158 0.97 -8.07 17.38
N THR A 159 0.93 -9.16 18.15
CA THR A 159 1.67 -9.33 19.40
C THR A 159 3.17 -9.34 19.14
N THR A 160 3.61 -10.10 18.12
CA THR A 160 5.05 -10.20 17.82
C THR A 160 5.67 -8.86 17.39
N LEU A 161 4.96 -8.06 16.56
CA LEU A 161 5.48 -6.75 16.16
C LEU A 161 5.39 -5.75 17.33
N SER A 162 4.30 -5.75 18.09
CA SER A 162 4.14 -4.87 19.26
C SER A 162 5.15 -5.17 20.32
N ASP A 163 5.43 -6.45 20.58
CA ASP A 163 6.43 -6.88 21.57
C ASP A 163 7.83 -6.46 21.13
N TYR A 164 8.18 -6.68 19.86
CA TYR A 164 9.45 -6.27 19.30
C TYR A 164 9.66 -4.75 19.38
N LEU A 165 8.64 -3.95 19.12
CA LEU A 165 8.70 -2.49 19.15
C LEU A 165 8.56 -1.91 20.56
N SER A 166 8.13 -2.69 21.56
CA SER A 166 7.99 -2.22 22.95
C SER A 166 9.31 -1.84 23.61
N ILE A 167 10.43 -2.37 23.11
CA ILE A 167 11.80 -2.07 23.58
C ILE A 167 12.20 -0.60 23.29
N LEU A 168 11.44 0.10 22.44
CA LEU A 168 11.72 1.49 22.04
C LEU A 168 10.97 2.56 22.86
N ARG A 169 10.29 2.17 23.92
CA ARG A 169 9.58 3.09 24.82
C ARG A 169 10.47 3.73 25.85
#